data_d25b227e7c789fc6993668c8d67ac183
#
_entry.id   d25b227e7c789fc6993668c8d67ac183
#
_cell.length_a   1.000
_cell.length_b   1.000
_cell.length_c   1.000
_cell.angle_alpha   90.00
_cell.angle_beta   90.00
_cell.angle_gamma   90.00
#
_symmetry.space_group_name_H-M   'P 1'
#
loop_
_entity.id
_entity.type
_entity.pdbx_description
1 polymer ?
#
loop_
_entity_poly.entity_id
_entity_poly.type
_entity_poly.pdbx_seq_one_letter_code
_entity_poly.pdbx_strand_id
1 'polypeptide(L)'
;MTVMNDAEIVREFCREALKVLPTVERVLVNRERDVLSIWVIVDEVSYEERIKLYEVENDFAVRYEHPTLMFETVWRQGRRLADLCTFPGGGVGHDCYIQ
;
A
#
# COMPACT_ATOMS: atom_id res chain seq x y z
N MET A 1 -5.73 -25.07 -2.72
CA MET A 1 -5.32 -23.81 -2.06
C MET A 1 -5.15 -22.74 -3.11
N THR A 2 -5.80 -21.62 -2.89
CA THR A 2 -5.73 -20.52 -3.84
C THR A 2 -4.51 -19.65 -3.52
N VAL A 3 -3.60 -19.54 -4.48
CA VAL A 3 -2.45 -18.65 -4.34
C VAL A 3 -2.82 -17.33 -5.02
N MET A 4 -2.91 -16.27 -4.24
CA MET A 4 -3.20 -14.95 -4.78
C MET A 4 -1.92 -14.35 -5.38
N ASN A 5 -2.06 -13.73 -6.55
CA ASN A 5 -0.93 -13.01 -7.14
C ASN A 5 -0.80 -11.62 -6.51
N ASP A 6 0.30 -10.96 -6.79
CA ASP A 6 0.60 -9.65 -6.19
C ASP A 6 -0.49 -8.61 -6.49
N ALA A 7 -1.02 -8.61 -7.72
CA ALA A 7 -2.06 -7.66 -8.10
C ALA A 7 -3.34 -7.85 -7.30
N GLU A 8 -3.70 -9.10 -7.01
CA GLU A 8 -4.88 -9.40 -6.22
C GLU A 8 -4.71 -8.96 -4.76
N ILE A 9 -3.53 -9.22 -4.20
CA ILE A 9 -3.21 -8.78 -2.83
C ILE A 9 -3.30 -7.27 -2.73
N VAL A 10 -2.68 -6.56 -3.68
CA VAL A 10 -2.68 -5.09 -3.69
C VAL A 10 -4.10 -4.54 -3.87
N ARG A 11 -4.90 -5.15 -4.74
CA ARG A 11 -6.27 -4.72 -4.96
C ARG A 11 -7.11 -4.86 -3.69
N GLU A 12 -6.99 -5.98 -3.00
CA GLU A 12 -7.70 -6.18 -1.73
C GLU A 12 -7.21 -5.20 -0.67
N PHE A 13 -5.91 -5.01 -0.59
CA PHE A 13 -5.34 -4.05 0.35
C PHE A 13 -5.86 -2.64 0.08
N CYS A 14 -5.86 -2.19 -1.17
CA CYS A 14 -6.39 -0.88 -1.54
C CYS A 14 -7.85 -0.74 -1.13
N ARG A 15 -8.66 -1.78 -1.35
CA ARG A 15 -10.06 -1.75 -0.96
C ARG A 15 -10.23 -1.56 0.54
N GLU A 16 -9.49 -2.30 1.34
CA GLU A 16 -9.58 -2.21 2.79
C GLU A 16 -8.99 -0.89 3.31
N ALA A 17 -7.88 -0.45 2.73
CA ALA A 17 -7.25 0.80 3.12
C ALA A 17 -8.16 1.99 2.85
N LEU A 18 -8.85 2.01 1.71
CA LEU A 18 -9.78 3.10 1.38
C LEU A 18 -10.97 3.17 2.32
N LYS A 19 -11.38 2.05 2.94
CA LYS A 19 -12.48 2.06 3.90
C LYS A 19 -12.11 2.84 5.17
N VAL A 20 -10.86 2.74 5.58
CA VAL A 20 -10.39 3.39 6.82
C VAL A 20 -9.70 4.73 6.54
N LEU A 21 -9.18 4.92 5.33
CA LEU A 21 -8.45 6.12 4.95
C LEU A 21 -8.78 6.49 3.50
N PRO A 22 -9.92 7.19 3.28
CA PRO A 22 -10.35 7.52 1.91
C PRO A 22 -9.38 8.46 1.17
N THR A 23 -8.44 9.07 1.91
CA THR A 23 -7.49 10.03 1.35
C THR A 23 -6.20 9.38 0.83
N VAL A 24 -6.11 8.06 0.82
CA VAL A 24 -4.99 7.37 0.17
C VAL A 24 -4.99 7.75 -1.30
N GLU A 25 -3.88 8.29 -1.78
CA GLU A 25 -3.78 8.79 -3.15
C GLU A 25 -3.27 7.73 -4.11
N ARG A 26 -2.25 6.98 -3.70
CA ARG A 26 -1.64 5.97 -4.55
C ARG A 26 -0.94 4.92 -3.70
N VAL A 27 -0.84 3.72 -4.24
CA VAL A 27 -0.04 2.65 -3.63
C VAL A 27 1.02 2.23 -4.63
N LEU A 28 2.27 2.19 -4.19
CA LEU A 28 3.38 1.69 -4.99
C LEU A 28 3.75 0.30 -4.49
N VAL A 29 4.05 -0.60 -5.41
CA VAL A 29 4.44 -1.96 -5.05
C VAL A 29 5.71 -2.35 -5.77
N ASN A 30 6.53 -3.13 -5.08
CA ASN A 30 7.73 -3.70 -5.65
C ASN A 30 7.93 -5.12 -5.10
N ARG A 31 8.06 -6.07 -6.01
CA ARG A 31 8.33 -7.45 -5.64
C ARG A 31 9.80 -7.73 -5.81
N GLU A 32 10.44 -8.14 -4.72
CA GLU A 32 11.83 -8.56 -4.75
C GLU A 32 11.95 -9.89 -4.01
N ARG A 33 12.20 -10.96 -4.76
CA ARG A 33 12.22 -12.33 -4.23
C ARG A 33 10.90 -12.67 -3.55
N ASP A 34 10.92 -12.99 -2.25
CA ASP A 34 9.74 -13.35 -1.50
C ASP A 34 9.16 -12.18 -0.70
N VAL A 35 9.59 -10.97 -1.00
CA VAL A 35 9.12 -9.76 -0.30
C VAL A 35 8.36 -8.86 -1.26
N LEU A 36 7.12 -8.53 -0.88
CA LEU A 36 6.31 -7.56 -1.60
C LEU A 36 6.27 -6.29 -0.76
N SER A 37 6.94 -5.26 -1.24
CA SER A 37 6.96 -3.96 -0.57
C SER A 37 5.79 -3.12 -1.07
N ILE A 38 5.02 -2.58 -0.13
CA ILE A 38 3.83 -1.78 -0.42
C ILE A 38 3.98 -0.42 0.24
N TRP A 39 4.08 0.62 -0.58
CA TRP A 39 4.19 1.99 -0.10
C TRP A 39 2.86 2.70 -0.31
N VAL A 40 2.29 3.20 0.77
CA VAL A 40 1.01 3.91 0.75
C VAL A 40 1.28 5.40 0.76
N ILE A 41 0.88 6.09 -0.30
CA ILE A 41 1.12 7.53 -0.43
C ILE A 41 -0.11 8.28 0.03
N VAL A 42 0.08 9.16 1.01
CA VAL A 42 -0.95 10.01 1.58
C VAL A 42 -0.43 11.44 1.68
N ASP A 43 -1.33 12.43 1.62
CA ASP A 43 -0.90 13.82 1.77
C ASP A 43 -0.83 14.21 3.26
N GLU A 44 -1.96 14.14 3.92
CA GLU A 44 -2.06 14.39 5.36
C GLU A 44 -3.00 13.37 5.97
N VAL A 45 -2.63 12.85 7.13
CA VAL A 45 -3.51 11.95 7.89
C VAL A 45 -3.36 12.25 9.36
N SER A 46 -4.46 12.07 10.11
CA SER A 46 -4.44 12.21 11.55
C SER A 46 -3.77 10.99 12.19
N TYR A 47 -3.42 11.13 13.47
CA TYR A 47 -2.88 10.02 14.23
C TYR A 47 -3.85 8.83 14.26
N GLU A 48 -5.13 9.10 14.43
CA GLU A 48 -6.17 8.06 14.47
C GLU A 48 -6.26 7.33 13.14
N GLU A 49 -6.20 8.06 12.04
CA GLU A 49 -6.22 7.46 10.71
C GLU A 49 -4.99 6.59 10.47
N ARG A 50 -3.84 7.01 10.96
CA ARG A 50 -2.62 6.21 10.84
C ARG A 50 -2.74 4.89 11.58
N ILE A 51 -3.33 4.91 12.77
CA ILE A 51 -3.52 3.69 13.55
C ILE A 51 -4.45 2.74 12.82
N LYS A 52 -5.53 3.23 12.24
CA LYS A 52 -6.45 2.41 11.46
C LYS A 52 -5.77 1.78 10.24
N LEU A 53 -4.92 2.57 9.57
CA LEU A 53 -4.16 2.04 8.44
C LEU A 53 -3.19 0.96 8.89
N TYR A 54 -2.50 1.15 10.01
CA TYR A 54 -1.60 0.15 10.55
C TYR A 54 -2.32 -1.14 10.90
N GLU A 55 -3.54 -1.06 11.39
CA GLU A 55 -4.34 -2.25 11.68
C GLU A 55 -4.64 -3.05 10.41
N VAL A 56 -4.96 -2.36 9.32
CA VAL A 56 -5.17 -3.01 8.01
C VAL A 56 -3.88 -3.65 7.52
N GLU A 57 -2.77 -2.91 7.60
CA GLU A 57 -1.47 -3.41 7.17
C GLU A 57 -1.05 -4.66 7.96
N ASN A 58 -1.24 -4.61 9.27
CA ASN A 58 -0.89 -5.73 10.13
C ASN A 58 -1.75 -6.95 9.84
N ASP A 59 -3.05 -6.74 9.61
CA ASP A 59 -3.97 -7.83 9.25
C ASP A 59 -3.52 -8.53 7.96
N PHE A 60 -3.13 -7.75 6.97
CA PHE A 60 -2.64 -8.31 5.71
C PHE A 60 -1.31 -9.02 5.88
N ALA A 61 -0.40 -8.47 6.68
CA ALA A 61 0.90 -9.08 6.93
C ALA A 61 0.74 -10.45 7.61
N VAL A 62 -0.23 -10.59 8.49
CA VAL A 62 -0.51 -11.86 9.17
C VAL A 62 -1.23 -12.85 8.24
N ARG A 63 -2.10 -12.33 7.38
CA ARG A 63 -2.92 -13.15 6.48
C ARG A 63 -2.10 -13.90 5.44
N TYR A 64 -1.02 -13.27 4.96
CA TYR A 64 -0.20 -13.83 3.89
C TYR A 64 1.21 -14.14 4.41
N GLU A 65 1.57 -15.43 4.40
CA GLU A 65 2.94 -15.82 4.75
C GLU A 65 3.90 -15.63 3.57
N HIS A 66 3.40 -15.85 2.36
CA HIS A 66 4.18 -15.73 1.14
C HIS A 66 3.35 -14.99 0.08
N PRO A 67 3.83 -13.88 -0.44
CA PRO A 67 5.08 -13.21 -0.09
C PRO A 67 5.01 -12.53 1.28
N THR A 68 6.16 -12.24 1.85
CA THR A 68 6.25 -11.39 3.04
C THR A 68 5.85 -9.97 2.64
N LEU A 69 4.88 -9.39 3.32
CA LEU A 69 4.43 -8.03 3.03
C LEU A 69 5.17 -7.03 3.92
N MET A 70 5.72 -6.01 3.30
CA MET A 70 6.36 -4.90 4.01
C MET A 70 5.66 -3.61 3.61
N PHE A 71 5.20 -2.87 4.60
CA PHE A 71 4.42 -1.66 4.39
C PHE A 71 5.19 -0.42 4.82
N GLU A 72 5.01 0.67 4.07
CA GLU A 72 5.55 1.96 4.43
C GLU A 72 4.57 3.05 4.04
N THR A 73 4.37 4.03 4.91
CA THR A 73 3.55 5.19 4.63
C THR A 73 4.45 6.32 4.14
N VAL A 74 4.15 6.85 2.97
CA VAL A 74 4.89 7.96 2.38
C VAL A 74 4.02 9.21 2.42
N TRP A 75 4.52 10.26 3.05
CA TRP A 75 3.81 11.53 3.20
C TRP A 75 4.13 12.44 2.03
N ARG A 76 3.10 12.83 1.29
CA ARG A 76 3.31 13.72 0.14
C ARG A 76 3.70 15.13 0.56
N GLN A 77 3.07 15.66 1.59
CA GLN A 77 3.39 16.97 2.15
C GLN A 77 3.42 18.10 1.10
N GLY A 78 2.42 18.10 0.22
CA GLY A 78 2.32 19.09 -0.83
C GLY A 78 3.24 18.88 -2.04
N ARG A 79 4.10 17.85 -2.03
CA ARG A 79 4.92 17.50 -3.20
C ARG A 79 4.05 16.91 -4.29
N ARG A 80 4.50 16.99 -5.54
CA ARG A 80 3.74 16.40 -6.64
C ARG A 80 3.81 14.89 -6.58
N LEU A 81 2.69 14.22 -6.85
CA LEU A 81 2.66 12.76 -6.90
C LEU A 81 3.69 12.19 -7.85
N ALA A 82 3.89 12.84 -9.00
CA ALA A 82 4.87 12.38 -9.98
C ALA A 82 6.29 12.26 -9.40
N ASP A 83 6.63 13.14 -8.45
CA ASP A 83 7.95 13.12 -7.83
C ASP A 83 8.12 11.96 -6.84
N LEU A 84 7.01 11.36 -6.41
CA LEU A 84 6.99 10.26 -5.45
C LEU A 84 6.72 8.91 -6.10
N CYS A 85 6.48 8.89 -7.41
CA CYS A 85 6.14 7.66 -8.12
C CYS A 85 7.35 6.85 -8.57
N THR A 86 8.54 7.26 -8.15
CA THR A 86 9.77 6.52 -8.44
C THR A 86 10.11 5.66 -7.24
N PHE A 87 9.85 4.39 -7.36
CA PHE A 87 10.19 3.43 -6.33
C PHE A 87 11.63 2.98 -6.53
N PRO A 88 12.48 2.96 -5.49
CA PRO A 88 13.82 2.39 -5.63
C PRO A 88 13.70 0.92 -6.06
N GLY A 89 14.21 0.58 -7.23
CA GLY A 89 14.09 -0.77 -7.78
C GLY A 89 12.98 -0.96 -8.79
N GLY A 90 12.28 0.11 -9.20
CA GLY A 90 11.34 0.07 -10.30
C GLY A 90 9.95 -0.45 -9.96
N GLY A 91 9.40 -0.01 -8.84
CA GLY A 91 8.06 -0.40 -8.42
C GLY A 91 6.97 0.17 -9.32
N VAL A 92 5.78 -0.42 -9.22
CA VAL A 92 4.60 -0.06 -10.01
C VAL A 92 3.61 0.70 -9.13
N GLY A 93 3.07 1.81 -9.66
CA GLY A 93 2.06 2.59 -8.97
C GLY A 93 0.64 2.06 -9.22
N HIS A 94 -0.16 2.02 -8.18
CA HIS A 94 -1.57 1.64 -8.26
C HIS A 94 -2.43 2.73 -7.64
N ASP A 95 -3.45 3.18 -8.37
CA ASP A 95 -4.42 4.13 -7.84
C ASP A 95 -5.53 3.37 -7.12
N CYS A 96 -5.61 3.57 -5.80
CA CYS A 96 -6.55 2.81 -4.97
C CYS A 96 -8.02 3.07 -5.31
N TYR A 97 -8.36 4.24 -5.85
CA TYR A 97 -9.74 4.57 -6.20
C TYR A 97 -10.17 3.98 -7.55
N ILE A 98 -9.28 3.37 -8.29
CA ILE A 98 -9.61 2.70 -9.54
C ILE A 98 -9.83 1.22 -9.22
N GLN A 99 -11.05 0.82 -9.27
CA GLN A 99 -11.46 -0.54 -8.92
C GLN A 99 -11.54 -1.39 -10.17
#